data_262f7b6b845de06eac55d61f8ea5f79e
#
_entry.id   262f7b6b845de06eac55d61f8ea5f79e
#
_cell.length_a   1.000
_cell.length_b   1.000
_cell.length_c   1.000
_cell.angle_alpha   90.00
_cell.angle_beta   90.00
_cell.angle_gamma   90.00
#
_symmetry.space_group_name_H-M   'P 1'
#
loop_
_entity.id
_entity.type
_entity.pdbx_description
1 polymer ?
#
loop_
_entity_poly.entity_id
_entity_poly.type
_entity_poly.pdbx_seq_one_letter_code
_entity_poly.pdbx_strand_id
1 'polypeptide(L)'
;MARPASCLGAVAIVLVVLCAAMSSAAAQPRRPLPPNSRVIHPGRFGKRTQTLTCDNTKDKRNPCVATCDKRCPNECLVLCPSCKTYCLCDFYPGMSCGDPRFTGADGNNFYFHGKKDQDFCVVSDADLHINAHFIGKRNPSMSRDFTWIQALGIRFADHRLYLGAQKTSKWDNDVDRLELTFDGAPIDIVADIGSQWQSTAMPAMTVTRTSMTNGVRVELKGVFDIMIKVVPITEEDSRIHNYDVTEDDSLAHLDIGFKFYGLTDDVHGILGQTYRSNYVNKLNVSASMPVMGGIASYVSSNIFATDCKVARFGHNGGISMVTARAN
;
A
#
# COMPACT_ATOMS: atom_id res chain seq x y z
N MET A 1 -29.24 79.41 -25.35
CA MET A 1 -29.14 78.91 -23.96
C MET A 1 -29.46 77.42 -23.98
N ALA A 2 -28.47 76.58 -24.08
CA ALA A 2 -28.66 75.13 -24.10
C ALA A 2 -27.69 74.56 -23.01
N ARG A 3 -28.25 73.83 -22.05
CA ARG A 3 -27.49 73.10 -21.03
C ARG A 3 -27.02 71.77 -21.58
N PRO A 4 -25.79 71.28 -21.27
CA PRO A 4 -25.40 69.95 -21.64
C PRO A 4 -25.91 68.96 -20.61
N ALA A 5 -26.38 67.80 -21.09
CA ALA A 5 -26.79 66.65 -20.30
C ALA A 5 -25.55 65.82 -19.92
N SER A 6 -25.41 65.54 -18.61
CA SER A 6 -24.38 64.66 -18.07
C SER A 6 -24.79 63.20 -18.26
N CYS A 7 -24.01 62.45 -19.02
CA CYS A 7 -24.09 60.98 -19.05
C CYS A 7 -23.33 60.40 -17.84
N LEU A 8 -24.04 59.90 -16.85
CA LEU A 8 -23.50 59.01 -15.81
C LEU A 8 -23.39 57.59 -16.41
N GLY A 9 -22.16 57.19 -16.64
CA GLY A 9 -21.87 55.80 -17.01
C GLY A 9 -21.90 54.91 -15.76
N ALA A 10 -22.86 53.99 -15.73
CA ALA A 10 -22.90 52.94 -14.75
C ALA A 10 -21.86 51.87 -15.08
N VAL A 11 -20.80 51.77 -14.26
CA VAL A 11 -19.84 50.68 -14.31
C VAL A 11 -20.46 49.48 -13.60
N ALA A 12 -20.97 48.54 -14.35
CA ALA A 12 -21.39 47.24 -13.81
C ALA A 12 -20.16 46.41 -13.48
N ILE A 13 -19.84 46.29 -12.20
CA ILE A 13 -18.85 45.32 -11.71
C ILE A 13 -19.49 43.96 -11.74
N VAL A 14 -19.14 43.14 -12.72
CA VAL A 14 -19.49 41.71 -12.76
C VAL A 14 -18.55 41.00 -11.79
N LEU A 15 -19.04 40.74 -10.60
CA LEU A 15 -18.38 39.83 -9.65
C LEU A 15 -18.60 38.40 -10.14
N VAL A 16 -17.60 37.88 -10.86
CA VAL A 16 -17.53 36.45 -11.16
C VAL A 16 -17.11 35.74 -9.88
N VAL A 17 -18.10 35.23 -9.16
CA VAL A 17 -17.86 34.30 -8.05
C VAL A 17 -17.44 32.97 -8.67
N LEU A 18 -16.15 32.76 -8.78
CA LEU A 18 -15.58 31.42 -9.02
C LEU A 18 -15.82 30.59 -7.76
N CYS A 19 -16.95 29.86 -7.73
CA CYS A 19 -17.09 28.73 -6.82
C CYS A 19 -16.10 27.65 -7.28
N ALA A 20 -14.86 27.72 -6.76
CA ALA A 20 -13.98 26.57 -6.79
C ALA A 20 -14.65 25.48 -5.95
N ALA A 21 -15.29 24.54 -6.61
CA ALA A 21 -15.73 23.31 -5.98
C ALA A 21 -14.46 22.60 -5.48
N MET A 22 -14.12 22.80 -4.22
CA MET A 22 -13.14 21.99 -3.53
C MET A 22 -13.73 20.57 -3.46
N SER A 23 -13.42 19.75 -4.48
CA SER A 23 -13.63 18.32 -4.39
C SER A 23 -12.74 17.83 -3.27
N SER A 24 -13.30 17.68 -2.07
CA SER A 24 -12.65 16.93 -1.02
C SER A 24 -12.41 15.53 -1.58
N ALA A 25 -11.16 15.20 -1.86
CA ALA A 25 -10.78 13.86 -2.28
C ALA A 25 -11.16 12.90 -1.15
N ALA A 26 -12.34 12.32 -1.26
CA ALA A 26 -12.76 11.25 -0.38
C ALA A 26 -11.78 10.09 -0.57
N ALA A 27 -11.32 9.49 0.55
CA ALA A 27 -10.59 8.24 0.49
C ALA A 27 -11.41 7.26 -0.35
N GLN A 28 -10.79 6.66 -1.37
CA GLN A 28 -11.48 5.66 -2.17
C GLN A 28 -12.00 4.57 -1.25
N PRO A 29 -13.27 4.17 -1.38
CA PRO A 29 -13.87 3.26 -0.45
C PRO A 29 -13.13 1.92 -0.50
N ARG A 30 -12.49 1.54 0.60
CA ARG A 30 -12.10 0.16 0.80
C ARG A 30 -13.38 -0.66 0.87
N ARG A 31 -13.34 -1.89 0.36
CA ARG A 31 -14.43 -2.83 0.60
C ARG A 31 -14.73 -2.83 2.10
N PRO A 32 -15.98 -2.59 2.52
CA PRO A 32 -16.30 -2.58 3.94
C PRO A 32 -15.90 -3.92 4.55
N LEU A 33 -15.34 -3.88 5.75
CA LEU A 33 -15.07 -5.10 6.50
C LEU A 33 -16.35 -5.93 6.60
N PRO A 34 -16.24 -7.27 6.64
CA PRO A 34 -17.41 -8.11 6.85
C PRO A 34 -18.20 -7.62 8.07
N PRO A 35 -19.54 -7.61 8.02
CA PRO A 35 -20.34 -7.21 9.17
C PRO A 35 -19.95 -8.05 10.39
N ASN A 36 -19.92 -7.44 11.55
CA ASN A 36 -19.52 -8.07 12.81
C ASN A 36 -18.05 -8.54 12.85
N SER A 37 -17.17 -7.88 12.13
CA SER A 37 -15.73 -8.11 12.21
C SER A 37 -15.00 -7.00 12.94
N ARG A 38 -13.88 -7.33 13.57
CA ARG A 38 -12.97 -6.40 14.23
C ARG A 38 -11.54 -6.74 13.86
N VAL A 39 -10.69 -5.71 13.71
CA VAL A 39 -9.27 -5.91 13.48
C VAL A 39 -8.55 -5.91 14.82
N ILE A 40 -7.74 -6.96 15.06
CA ILE A 40 -6.76 -6.97 16.13
C ILE A 40 -5.53 -6.23 15.59
N HIS A 41 -5.16 -5.16 16.27
CA HIS A 41 -3.92 -4.45 16.03
C HIS A 41 -2.87 -4.87 17.07
N PRO A 42 -1.56 -4.77 16.74
CA PRO A 42 -0.53 -5.01 17.73
C PRO A 42 -0.73 -4.03 18.91
N GLY A 43 -0.83 -4.59 20.11
CA GLY A 43 -0.93 -3.78 21.31
C GLY A 43 0.38 -3.06 21.60
N ARG A 44 0.35 -1.95 22.36
CA ARG A 44 1.53 -1.17 22.79
C ARG A 44 2.63 -2.00 23.48
N PHE A 45 2.34 -3.23 23.88
CA PHE A 45 3.24 -4.11 24.63
C PHE A 45 3.42 -5.49 23.99
N GLY A 46 3.16 -5.64 22.69
CA GLY A 46 3.39 -6.91 21.98
C GLY A 46 2.51 -8.09 22.44
N LYS A 47 1.41 -7.85 23.16
CA LYS A 47 0.48 -8.92 23.56
C LYS A 47 -0.24 -9.46 22.33
N ARG A 48 0.08 -10.70 21.97
CA ARG A 48 -0.45 -11.42 20.79
C ARG A 48 -1.91 -11.89 20.95
N THR A 49 -2.43 -11.85 22.17
CA THR A 49 -3.79 -12.33 22.47
C THR A 49 -4.62 -11.17 22.99
N GLN A 50 -5.77 -10.92 22.36
CA GLN A 50 -6.75 -9.93 22.81
C GLN A 50 -8.06 -10.65 23.14
N THR A 51 -8.69 -10.25 24.25
CA THR A 51 -10.06 -10.64 24.55
C THR A 51 -10.97 -9.64 23.83
N LEU A 52 -11.79 -10.16 22.91
CA LEU A 52 -12.76 -9.36 22.17
C LEU A 52 -14.16 -9.66 22.65
N THR A 53 -14.97 -8.60 22.80
CA THR A 53 -16.41 -8.74 23.00
C THR A 53 -17.09 -8.55 21.65
N CYS A 54 -17.78 -9.58 21.18
CA CYS A 54 -18.55 -9.52 19.94
C CYS A 54 -19.93 -8.93 20.23
N ASP A 55 -20.25 -7.78 19.60
CA ASP A 55 -21.45 -6.98 19.93
C ASP A 55 -22.79 -7.71 19.72
N ASN A 56 -22.79 -8.78 18.90
CA ASN A 56 -24.02 -9.53 18.56
C ASN A 56 -24.20 -10.83 19.31
N THR A 57 -23.40 -11.13 20.32
CA THR A 57 -23.62 -12.32 21.15
C THR A 57 -24.62 -11.97 22.26
N LYS A 58 -25.69 -12.75 22.34
CA LYS A 58 -26.66 -12.68 23.45
C LYS A 58 -26.01 -13.06 24.79
N ASP A 59 -24.84 -13.68 24.74
CA ASP A 59 -24.11 -14.13 25.92
C ASP A 59 -22.85 -13.27 26.18
N LYS A 60 -23.02 -12.21 26.97
CA LYS A 60 -21.91 -11.36 27.44
C LYS A 60 -20.90 -12.09 28.35
N ARG A 61 -21.24 -13.30 28.79
CA ARG A 61 -20.38 -14.08 29.72
C ARG A 61 -19.34 -14.91 28.99
N ASN A 62 -19.42 -15.01 27.66
CA ASN A 62 -18.45 -15.75 26.85
C ASN A 62 -17.78 -14.81 25.83
N PRO A 63 -16.81 -13.98 26.27
CA PRO A 63 -16.12 -13.08 25.40
C PRO A 63 -15.34 -13.85 24.33
N CYS A 64 -15.26 -13.28 23.15
CA CYS A 64 -14.46 -13.84 22.07
C CYS A 64 -12.95 -13.68 22.43
N VAL A 65 -12.28 -14.78 22.73
CA VAL A 65 -10.83 -14.81 22.90
C VAL A 65 -10.22 -15.25 21.57
N ALA A 66 -9.52 -14.34 20.91
CA ALA A 66 -8.93 -14.58 19.61
C ALA A 66 -7.42 -14.36 19.63
N THR A 67 -6.70 -15.27 18.99
CA THR A 67 -5.26 -15.15 18.71
C THR A 67 -5.07 -15.17 17.21
N CYS A 68 -4.29 -14.23 16.69
CA CYS A 68 -3.97 -14.20 15.27
C CYS A 68 -3.18 -15.45 14.85
N ASP A 69 -3.35 -15.85 13.58
CA ASP A 69 -2.62 -16.97 12.98
C ASP A 69 -1.10 -16.71 13.02
N LYS A 70 -0.31 -17.79 13.04
CA LYS A 70 1.16 -17.71 13.05
C LYS A 70 1.71 -16.96 11.81
N ARG A 71 1.00 -17.01 10.69
CA ARG A 71 1.36 -16.29 9.45
C ARG A 71 1.23 -14.76 9.59
N CYS A 72 0.34 -14.31 10.46
CA CYS A 72 0.08 -12.89 10.70
C CYS A 72 -0.07 -12.60 12.20
N PRO A 73 0.98 -12.83 13.01
CA PRO A 73 0.86 -12.91 14.47
C PRO A 73 0.50 -11.58 15.15
N ASN A 74 0.71 -10.47 14.47
CA ASN A 74 0.60 -9.14 15.06
C ASN A 74 -0.70 -8.42 14.67
N GLU A 75 -1.31 -8.79 13.53
CA GLU A 75 -2.50 -8.12 13.02
C GLU A 75 -3.38 -9.08 12.23
N CYS A 76 -4.65 -9.18 12.62
CA CYS A 76 -5.60 -10.04 11.93
C CYS A 76 -7.02 -9.53 12.11
N LEU A 77 -7.93 -10.03 11.28
CA LEU A 77 -9.36 -9.83 11.42
C LEU A 77 -9.97 -10.95 12.25
N VAL A 78 -10.88 -10.58 13.15
CA VAL A 78 -11.71 -11.53 13.91
C VAL A 78 -13.16 -11.38 13.46
N LEU A 79 -13.78 -12.49 13.10
CA LEU A 79 -15.22 -12.56 12.83
C LEU A 79 -16.00 -12.90 14.09
N CYS A 80 -16.96 -12.06 14.47
CA CYS A 80 -17.91 -12.31 15.51
C CYS A 80 -19.18 -13.01 14.96
N PRO A 81 -19.82 -13.90 15.67
CA PRO A 81 -19.48 -14.42 17.00
C PRO A 81 -18.56 -15.65 16.97
N SER A 82 -18.09 -16.10 15.79
CA SER A 82 -17.37 -17.38 15.60
C SER A 82 -15.97 -17.36 16.20
N CYS A 83 -15.41 -16.19 16.54
CA CYS A 83 -14.03 -15.98 16.97
C CYS A 83 -12.96 -16.47 15.98
N LYS A 84 -13.32 -16.72 14.73
CA LYS A 84 -12.37 -17.11 13.69
C LYS A 84 -11.51 -15.91 13.31
N THR A 85 -10.21 -16.16 13.21
CA THR A 85 -9.22 -15.15 12.80
C THR A 85 -8.79 -15.36 11.36
N TYR A 86 -8.50 -14.26 10.67
CA TYR A 86 -8.04 -14.25 9.28
C TYR A 86 -6.95 -13.20 9.12
N CYS A 87 -5.89 -13.53 8.42
CA CYS A 87 -4.87 -12.55 8.07
C CYS A 87 -5.44 -11.48 7.14
N LEU A 88 -5.08 -10.21 7.34
CA LEU A 88 -5.50 -9.12 6.46
C LEU A 88 -5.06 -9.36 5.01
N CYS A 89 -3.88 -9.95 4.84
CA CYS A 89 -3.35 -10.36 3.54
C CYS A 89 -4.27 -11.30 2.76
N ASP A 90 -5.21 -11.97 3.42
CA ASP A 90 -6.08 -12.95 2.74
C ASP A 90 -7.25 -12.29 2.00
N PHE A 91 -7.64 -11.05 2.36
CA PHE A 91 -8.85 -10.44 1.77
C PHE A 91 -8.99 -8.93 1.93
N TYR A 92 -8.06 -8.25 2.63
CA TYR A 92 -8.22 -6.81 2.84
C TYR A 92 -7.77 -6.02 1.61
N PRO A 93 -8.63 -5.18 0.99
CA PRO A 93 -8.28 -4.46 -0.22
C PRO A 93 -7.03 -3.60 -0.07
N GLY A 94 -6.15 -3.65 -1.07
CA GLY A 94 -4.87 -2.96 -1.06
C GLY A 94 -3.73 -3.73 -0.40
N MET A 95 -3.94 -4.98 0.07
CA MET A 95 -2.85 -5.80 0.60
C MET A 95 -2.04 -6.45 -0.52
N SER A 96 -0.73 -6.60 -0.28
CA SER A 96 0.20 -7.40 -1.07
C SER A 96 1.13 -8.15 -0.14
N CYS A 97 1.12 -9.47 -0.19
CA CYS A 97 1.84 -10.33 0.75
C CYS A 97 2.38 -11.59 0.09
N GLY A 98 3.48 -12.10 0.61
CA GLY A 98 4.07 -13.40 0.22
C GLY A 98 4.49 -13.48 -1.24
N ASP A 99 4.27 -14.62 -1.91
CA ASP A 99 4.50 -14.86 -3.37
C ASP A 99 3.51 -13.99 -4.15
N PRO A 100 3.85 -12.78 -4.65
CA PRO A 100 3.05 -11.56 -4.49
C PRO A 100 1.58 -11.74 -4.79
N ARG A 101 0.79 -11.91 -3.74
CA ARG A 101 -0.65 -11.98 -3.79
C ARG A 101 -1.23 -10.61 -3.43
N PHE A 102 -1.89 -10.01 -4.39
CA PHE A 102 -2.57 -8.74 -4.25
C PHE A 102 -4.05 -8.94 -3.96
N THR A 103 -4.62 -8.06 -3.15
CA THR A 103 -6.07 -7.90 -3.04
C THR A 103 -6.44 -6.58 -3.70
N GLY A 104 -7.15 -6.64 -4.82
CA GLY A 104 -7.59 -5.46 -5.56
C GLY A 104 -8.59 -4.59 -4.77
N ALA A 105 -8.81 -3.37 -5.23
CA ALA A 105 -9.85 -2.50 -4.66
C ALA A 105 -11.26 -3.10 -4.81
N ASP A 106 -11.47 -3.96 -5.81
CA ASP A 106 -12.68 -4.76 -6.02
C ASP A 106 -12.83 -5.93 -5.01
N GLY A 107 -11.82 -6.14 -4.15
CA GLY A 107 -11.77 -7.19 -3.14
C GLY A 107 -11.44 -8.57 -3.66
N ASN A 108 -11.05 -8.71 -4.93
CA ASN A 108 -10.60 -9.97 -5.49
C ASN A 108 -9.10 -10.15 -5.30
N ASN A 109 -8.70 -11.38 -4.96
CA ASN A 109 -7.29 -11.76 -4.87
C ASN A 109 -6.75 -12.16 -6.24
N PHE A 110 -5.50 -11.77 -6.49
CA PHE A 110 -4.76 -12.22 -7.65
C PHE A 110 -3.26 -12.26 -7.38
N TYR A 111 -2.54 -13.03 -8.17
CA TYR A 111 -1.10 -13.15 -8.13
C TYR A 111 -0.47 -12.40 -9.29
N PHE A 112 0.64 -11.75 -9.04
CA PHE A 112 1.52 -11.22 -10.07
C PHE A 112 2.95 -11.64 -9.74
N HIS A 113 3.44 -12.67 -10.40
CA HIS A 113 4.73 -13.25 -10.08
C HIS A 113 5.91 -12.43 -10.61
N GLY A 114 5.70 -11.62 -11.64
CA GLY A 114 6.78 -10.84 -12.23
C GLY A 114 7.96 -11.70 -12.65
N LYS A 115 9.16 -11.22 -12.38
CA LYS A 115 10.41 -11.91 -12.60
C LYS A 115 11.43 -11.47 -11.56
N LYS A 116 12.27 -12.41 -11.12
CA LYS A 116 13.37 -12.17 -10.19
C LYS A 116 14.28 -11.04 -10.68
N ASP A 117 14.71 -10.18 -9.74
CA ASP A 117 15.63 -9.08 -9.93
C ASP A 117 15.14 -8.05 -11.00
N GLN A 118 13.82 -7.80 -11.02
CA GLN A 118 13.21 -6.80 -11.89
C GLN A 118 12.25 -5.88 -11.13
N ASP A 119 12.02 -4.71 -11.70
CA ASP A 119 11.13 -3.69 -11.18
C ASP A 119 9.82 -3.64 -11.97
N PHE A 120 8.71 -3.45 -11.29
CA PHE A 120 7.38 -3.45 -11.90
C PHE A 120 6.49 -2.33 -11.38
N CYS A 121 5.74 -1.68 -12.27
CA CYS A 121 4.74 -0.68 -11.96
C CYS A 121 3.57 -1.26 -11.16
N VAL A 122 3.47 -0.94 -9.88
CA VAL A 122 2.35 -1.34 -9.02
C VAL A 122 1.19 -0.36 -9.12
N VAL A 123 1.49 0.93 -9.05
CA VAL A 123 0.52 2.03 -9.23
C VAL A 123 1.17 3.12 -10.07
N SER A 124 0.46 3.63 -11.05
CA SER A 124 0.87 4.83 -11.81
C SER A 124 -0.34 5.70 -12.08
N ASP A 125 -0.30 6.90 -11.56
CA ASP A 125 -1.30 7.94 -11.75
C ASP A 125 -0.58 9.26 -12.10
N ALA A 126 -1.30 10.32 -12.40
CA ALA A 126 -0.73 11.60 -12.81
C ALA A 126 0.32 12.15 -11.82
N ASP A 127 0.03 12.07 -10.52
CA ASP A 127 0.85 12.66 -9.45
C ASP A 127 1.48 11.62 -8.51
N LEU A 128 1.28 10.33 -8.76
CA LEU A 128 1.80 9.24 -7.93
C LEU A 128 2.26 8.06 -8.80
N HIS A 129 3.51 7.63 -8.58
CA HIS A 129 4.04 6.44 -9.24
C HIS A 129 4.74 5.54 -8.23
N ILE A 130 4.40 4.26 -8.23
CA ILE A 130 4.96 3.26 -7.31
C ILE A 130 5.43 2.07 -8.14
N ASN A 131 6.72 1.81 -8.08
CA ASN A 131 7.31 0.56 -8.54
C ASN A 131 7.64 -0.35 -7.37
N ALA A 132 7.65 -1.64 -7.61
CA ALA A 132 8.14 -2.64 -6.68
C ALA A 132 9.31 -3.40 -7.29
N HIS A 133 10.36 -3.59 -6.49
CA HIS A 133 11.49 -4.47 -6.80
C HIS A 133 11.18 -5.89 -6.35
N PHE A 134 11.30 -6.84 -7.28
CA PHE A 134 11.02 -8.25 -7.03
C PHE A 134 12.32 -9.02 -6.87
N ILE A 135 12.54 -9.59 -5.70
CA ILE A 135 13.53 -10.65 -5.49
C ILE A 135 12.89 -12.00 -5.77
N GLY A 136 13.70 -13.05 -5.87
CA GLY A 136 13.11 -14.37 -6.09
C GLY A 136 14.12 -15.51 -6.08
N LYS A 137 13.55 -16.69 -6.19
CA LYS A 137 14.31 -17.94 -6.32
C LYS A 137 13.84 -18.72 -7.53
N ARG A 138 14.80 -19.16 -8.35
CA ARG A 138 14.53 -20.02 -9.50
C ARG A 138 14.32 -21.46 -9.05
N ASN A 139 13.19 -22.02 -9.40
CA ASN A 139 12.96 -23.47 -9.29
C ASN A 139 13.00 -24.08 -10.70
N PRO A 140 14.00 -24.93 -11.02
CA PRO A 140 14.13 -25.52 -12.35
C PRO A 140 12.93 -26.38 -12.78
N SER A 141 12.17 -26.93 -11.82
CA SER A 141 11.00 -27.76 -12.10
C SER A 141 9.74 -26.94 -12.46
N MET A 142 9.80 -25.61 -12.36
CA MET A 142 8.67 -24.72 -12.63
C MET A 142 8.94 -23.82 -13.82
N SER A 143 7.88 -23.38 -14.48
CA SER A 143 7.95 -22.42 -15.60
C SER A 143 8.16 -20.97 -15.16
N ARG A 144 8.06 -20.68 -13.85
CA ARG A 144 8.20 -19.34 -13.26
C ARG A 144 9.19 -19.34 -12.09
N ASP A 145 9.67 -18.15 -11.74
CA ASP A 145 10.37 -17.94 -10.48
C ASP A 145 9.37 -17.90 -9.32
N PHE A 146 9.80 -18.26 -8.13
CA PHE A 146 9.18 -17.79 -6.90
C PHE A 146 9.68 -16.37 -6.67
N THR A 147 8.79 -15.45 -6.34
CA THR A 147 9.14 -14.04 -6.20
C THR A 147 8.48 -13.39 -5.00
N TRP A 148 9.09 -12.31 -4.50
CA TRP A 148 8.59 -11.52 -3.39
C TRP A 148 8.96 -10.05 -3.61
N ILE A 149 8.17 -9.14 -3.07
CA ILE A 149 8.47 -7.70 -3.13
C ILE A 149 9.49 -7.36 -2.05
N GLN A 150 10.71 -7.00 -2.43
CA GLN A 150 11.75 -6.57 -1.50
C GLN A 150 11.67 -5.08 -1.19
N ALA A 151 11.32 -4.25 -2.18
CA ALA A 151 11.32 -2.81 -2.02
C ALA A 151 10.24 -2.13 -2.85
N LEU A 152 9.88 -0.92 -2.42
CA LEU A 152 9.07 0.03 -3.17
C LEU A 152 9.88 1.28 -3.47
N GLY A 153 9.81 1.76 -4.71
CA GLY A 153 10.19 3.11 -5.11
C GLY A 153 8.95 3.92 -5.40
N ILE A 154 8.77 5.01 -4.68
CA ILE A 154 7.59 5.87 -4.77
C ILE A 154 8.02 7.24 -5.26
N ARG A 155 7.35 7.73 -6.31
CA ARG A 155 7.50 9.09 -6.82
C ARG A 155 6.22 9.87 -6.66
N PHE A 156 6.34 11.08 -6.15
CA PHE A 156 5.26 12.07 -6.07
C PHE A 156 5.87 13.47 -6.12
N ALA A 157 5.29 14.35 -6.91
CA ALA A 157 5.93 15.61 -7.30
C ALA A 157 7.39 15.34 -7.76
N ASP A 158 8.36 16.07 -7.22
CA ASP A 158 9.79 15.88 -7.52
C ASP A 158 10.49 14.95 -6.51
N HIS A 159 9.76 14.38 -5.56
CA HIS A 159 10.29 13.56 -4.48
C HIS A 159 10.40 12.08 -4.83
N ARG A 160 11.36 11.41 -4.17
CA ARG A 160 11.63 9.98 -4.25
C ARG A 160 11.68 9.39 -2.86
N LEU A 161 10.84 8.41 -2.61
CA LEU A 161 10.80 7.67 -1.36
C LEU A 161 11.11 6.20 -1.65
N TYR A 162 12.11 5.65 -0.97
CA TYR A 162 12.46 4.24 -1.01
C TYR A 162 12.06 3.57 0.30
N LEU A 163 11.41 2.42 0.20
CA LEU A 163 11.00 1.60 1.33
C LEU A 163 11.40 0.16 1.02
N GLY A 164 12.34 -0.40 1.76
CA GLY A 164 12.90 -1.70 1.44
C GLY A 164 13.19 -2.59 2.64
N ALA A 165 13.42 -3.86 2.33
CA ALA A 165 13.93 -4.88 3.23
C ALA A 165 15.41 -5.12 2.97
N GLN A 166 16.25 -5.01 4.00
CA GLN A 166 17.66 -5.35 3.90
C GLN A 166 17.81 -6.87 3.71
N LYS A 167 18.63 -7.25 2.73
CA LYS A 167 19.00 -8.65 2.54
C LYS A 167 19.72 -9.19 3.78
N THR A 168 19.32 -10.37 4.24
CA THR A 168 19.96 -11.04 5.37
C THR A 168 19.93 -12.56 5.19
N SER A 169 21.05 -13.21 5.48
CA SER A 169 21.15 -14.67 5.43
C SER A 169 20.37 -15.29 6.58
N LYS A 170 20.63 -14.84 7.80
CA LYS A 170 19.97 -15.36 9.01
C LYS A 170 18.96 -14.35 9.53
N TRP A 171 17.74 -14.80 9.68
CA TRP A 171 16.68 -13.98 10.24
C TRP A 171 16.78 -13.92 11.77
N ASP A 172 16.62 -12.69 12.29
CA ASP A 172 16.52 -12.39 13.71
C ASP A 172 15.37 -11.39 13.90
N ASN A 173 14.39 -11.76 14.72
CA ASN A 173 13.22 -10.93 14.98
C ASN A 173 13.53 -9.63 15.73
N ASP A 174 14.65 -9.60 16.46
CA ASP A 174 15.06 -8.45 17.27
C ASP A 174 15.92 -7.45 16.49
N VAL A 175 16.28 -7.78 15.25
CA VAL A 175 17.06 -6.92 14.35
C VAL A 175 16.17 -6.25 13.34
N ASP A 176 16.23 -4.92 13.26
CA ASP A 176 15.52 -4.13 12.28
C ASP A 176 16.16 -4.28 10.89
N ARG A 177 15.35 -4.65 9.91
CA ARG A 177 15.77 -4.86 8.52
C ARG A 177 15.12 -3.87 7.56
N LEU A 178 14.50 -2.82 8.09
CA LEU A 178 13.98 -1.73 7.27
C LEU A 178 15.12 -0.91 6.68
N GLU A 179 14.95 -0.55 5.41
CA GLU A 179 15.79 0.42 4.71
C GLU A 179 14.87 1.50 4.13
N LEU A 180 15.01 2.72 4.63
CA LEU A 180 14.12 3.82 4.29
C LEU A 180 14.96 5.01 3.86
N THR A 181 14.67 5.59 2.68
CA THR A 181 15.30 6.86 2.25
C THR A 181 14.27 7.81 1.66
N PHE A 182 14.47 9.10 1.89
CA PHE A 182 13.70 10.17 1.27
C PHE A 182 14.65 11.12 0.53
N ASP A 183 14.43 11.29 -0.76
CA ASP A 183 15.31 12.07 -1.68
C ASP A 183 16.78 11.66 -1.60
N GLY A 184 17.04 10.38 -1.38
CA GLY A 184 18.36 9.79 -1.25
C GLY A 184 18.99 9.91 0.15
N ALA A 185 18.37 10.64 1.07
CA ALA A 185 18.82 10.71 2.46
C ALA A 185 18.17 9.60 3.30
N PRO A 186 18.93 8.93 4.19
CA PRO A 186 18.36 7.94 5.11
C PRO A 186 17.28 8.56 6.01
N ILE A 187 16.24 7.79 6.31
CA ILE A 187 15.23 8.11 7.31
C ILE A 187 15.60 7.37 8.59
N ASP A 188 16.14 8.09 9.55
CA ASP A 188 16.44 7.55 10.87
C ASP A 188 15.24 7.73 11.80
N ILE A 189 14.69 6.61 12.25
CA ILE A 189 13.54 6.58 13.16
C ILE A 189 13.82 5.67 14.35
N VAL A 190 13.60 6.21 15.56
CA VAL A 190 13.81 5.47 16.81
C VAL A 190 12.97 4.19 16.84
N ALA A 191 13.53 3.10 17.34
CA ALA A 191 12.92 1.78 17.42
C ALA A 191 11.87 1.66 18.54
N ASP A 192 11.03 2.67 18.72
CA ASP A 192 9.92 2.69 19.66
C ASP A 192 8.59 2.82 18.94
N ILE A 193 7.60 2.02 19.32
CA ILE A 193 6.26 2.07 18.72
C ILE A 193 5.64 3.46 18.91
N GLY A 194 5.23 4.07 17.78
CA GLY A 194 4.66 5.40 17.74
C GLY A 194 5.68 6.53 17.54
N SER A 195 7.00 6.21 17.53
CA SER A 195 8.02 7.19 17.11
C SER A 195 7.77 7.62 15.68
N GLN A 196 7.99 8.90 15.41
CA GLN A 196 7.73 9.51 14.11
C GLN A 196 8.95 10.24 13.57
N TRP A 197 9.13 10.10 12.26
CA TRP A 197 9.94 10.99 11.44
C TRP A 197 9.01 11.81 10.55
N GLN A 198 9.30 13.09 10.39
CA GLN A 198 8.57 13.99 9.49
C GLN A 198 9.55 14.69 8.58
N SER A 199 9.22 14.74 7.29
CA SER A 199 10.05 15.45 6.31
C SER A 199 9.99 16.96 6.52
N THR A 200 11.16 17.61 6.54
CA THR A 200 11.24 19.09 6.52
C THR A 200 10.94 19.68 5.15
N ALA A 201 11.31 18.96 4.07
CA ALA A 201 11.02 19.38 2.69
C ALA A 201 9.56 19.19 2.29
N MET A 202 8.90 18.20 2.88
CA MET A 202 7.48 17.86 2.63
C MET A 202 6.79 17.55 3.98
N PRO A 203 6.32 18.56 4.72
CA PRO A 203 5.74 18.35 6.07
C PRO A 203 4.49 17.45 6.11
N ALA A 204 3.82 17.25 4.97
CA ALA A 204 2.71 16.31 4.84
C ALA A 204 3.15 14.83 4.85
N MET A 205 4.46 14.57 4.74
CA MET A 205 5.08 13.25 4.71
C MET A 205 5.54 12.85 6.10
N THR A 206 5.04 11.75 6.62
CA THR A 206 5.41 11.18 7.93
C THR A 206 5.69 9.69 7.83
N VAL A 207 6.63 9.22 8.66
CA VAL A 207 6.90 7.80 8.87
C VAL A 207 6.73 7.51 10.36
N THR A 208 5.92 6.53 10.69
CA THR A 208 5.60 6.14 12.08
C THR A 208 5.97 4.69 12.33
N ARG A 209 6.69 4.39 13.40
CA ARG A 209 6.96 3.01 13.84
C ARG A 209 5.66 2.32 14.27
N THR A 210 5.40 1.15 13.70
CA THR A 210 4.27 0.30 14.07
C THR A 210 4.67 -0.91 14.93
N SER A 211 5.96 -1.24 14.96
CA SER A 211 6.57 -2.25 15.81
C SER A 211 7.99 -1.83 16.20
N MET A 212 8.57 -2.47 17.20
CA MET A 212 9.96 -2.20 17.65
C MET A 212 10.97 -2.44 16.51
N THR A 213 10.72 -3.47 15.70
CA THR A 213 11.52 -3.84 14.53
C THR A 213 10.61 -4.07 13.34
N ASN A 214 11.13 -3.87 12.13
CA ASN A 214 10.56 -4.36 10.87
C ASN A 214 9.15 -3.85 10.50
N GLY A 215 8.65 -2.80 11.15
CA GLY A 215 7.31 -2.29 10.87
C GLY A 215 7.21 -0.78 10.88
N VAL A 216 6.66 -0.20 9.82
CA VAL A 216 6.38 1.24 9.70
C VAL A 216 5.06 1.50 8.96
N ARG A 217 4.48 2.65 9.26
CA ARG A 217 3.43 3.28 8.49
C ARG A 217 3.96 4.55 7.88
N VAL A 218 3.78 4.70 6.58
CA VAL A 218 4.24 5.83 5.79
C VAL A 218 3.03 6.56 5.25
N GLU A 219 2.87 7.82 5.60
CA GLU A 219 1.72 8.63 5.20
C GLU A 219 2.17 9.88 4.46
N LEU A 220 1.64 10.09 3.27
CA LEU A 220 1.59 11.39 2.62
C LEU A 220 0.14 11.85 2.70
N LYS A 221 -0.10 12.84 3.57
CA LYS A 221 -1.45 13.30 3.92
C LYS A 221 -2.28 13.64 2.68
N GLY A 222 -3.44 12.97 2.55
CA GLY A 222 -4.36 13.17 1.44
C GLY A 222 -3.97 12.48 0.13
N VAL A 223 -2.85 11.76 0.05
CA VAL A 223 -2.39 11.06 -1.14
C VAL A 223 -2.35 9.55 -0.89
N PHE A 224 -1.55 9.09 0.07
CA PHE A 224 -1.47 7.67 0.41
C PHE A 224 -1.17 7.43 1.90
N ASP A 225 -1.45 6.22 2.33
CA ASP A 225 -1.12 5.66 3.63
C ASP A 225 -0.69 4.20 3.39
N ILE A 226 0.58 3.92 3.58
CA ILE A 226 1.19 2.63 3.27
C ILE A 226 1.73 2.02 4.55
N MET A 227 1.25 0.83 4.90
CA MET A 227 1.80 0.01 5.97
C MET A 227 2.79 -0.98 5.39
N ILE A 228 3.94 -1.10 6.03
CA ILE A 228 5.00 -2.01 5.62
C ILE A 228 5.47 -2.83 6.82
N LYS A 229 5.65 -4.12 6.57
CA LYS A 229 6.29 -5.03 7.48
C LYS A 229 7.30 -5.88 6.73
N VAL A 230 8.54 -5.90 7.20
CA VAL A 230 9.56 -6.82 6.68
C VAL A 230 9.39 -8.19 7.33
N VAL A 231 9.34 -9.22 6.50
CA VAL A 231 9.18 -10.61 6.91
C VAL A 231 10.16 -11.50 6.15
N PRO A 232 10.62 -12.62 6.75
CA PRO A 232 11.43 -13.62 6.04
C PRO A 232 10.53 -14.65 5.37
N ILE A 233 11.09 -15.50 4.53
CA ILE A 233 10.54 -16.82 4.26
C ILE A 233 10.89 -17.72 5.44
N THR A 234 9.90 -18.30 6.08
CA THR A 234 10.12 -19.23 7.18
C THR A 234 10.53 -20.62 6.67
N GLU A 235 11.16 -21.43 7.52
CA GLU A 235 11.46 -22.82 7.19
C GLU A 235 10.18 -23.59 6.85
N GLU A 236 9.07 -23.29 7.55
CA GLU A 236 7.77 -23.91 7.30
C GLU A 236 7.21 -23.50 5.93
N ASP A 237 7.28 -22.23 5.56
CA ASP A 237 6.88 -21.76 4.22
C ASP A 237 7.70 -22.45 3.14
N SER A 238 9.03 -22.52 3.36
CA SER A 238 9.95 -23.20 2.45
C SER A 238 9.59 -24.67 2.27
N ARG A 239 9.27 -25.37 3.37
CA ARG A 239 8.87 -26.77 3.34
C ARG A 239 7.52 -27.01 2.65
N ILE A 240 6.53 -26.16 2.95
CA ILE A 240 5.16 -26.30 2.38
C ILE A 240 5.16 -26.02 0.89
N HIS A 241 5.88 -24.98 0.46
CA HIS A 241 5.85 -24.50 -0.92
C HIS A 241 7.04 -24.96 -1.76
N ASN A 242 7.96 -25.74 -1.18
CA ASN A 242 9.18 -26.22 -1.83
C ASN A 242 10.04 -25.07 -2.39
N TYR A 243 10.20 -24.00 -1.62
CA TYR A 243 11.00 -22.84 -2.02
C TYR A 243 12.51 -23.14 -1.97
N ASP A 244 12.93 -24.18 -1.25
CA ASP A 244 14.32 -24.58 -1.08
C ASP A 244 15.18 -23.40 -0.55
N VAL A 245 14.67 -22.69 0.44
CA VAL A 245 15.39 -21.59 1.10
C VAL A 245 16.55 -22.16 1.89
N THR A 246 17.71 -21.55 1.74
CA THR A 246 18.96 -21.94 2.40
C THR A 246 19.32 -20.92 3.47
N GLU A 247 20.35 -21.23 4.29
CA GLU A 247 20.88 -20.31 5.30
C GLU A 247 21.58 -19.08 4.70
N ASP A 248 21.77 -19.04 3.38
CA ASP A 248 22.48 -17.94 2.69
C ASP A 248 21.60 -16.71 2.46
N ASP A 249 20.28 -16.88 2.42
CA ASP A 249 19.33 -15.79 2.20
C ASP A 249 17.96 -16.15 2.77
N SER A 250 17.49 -15.39 3.74
CA SER A 250 16.15 -15.53 4.31
C SER A 250 15.05 -14.99 3.38
N LEU A 251 15.41 -14.44 2.23
CA LEU A 251 14.51 -13.78 1.28
C LEU A 251 13.60 -12.74 1.99
N ALA A 252 14.24 -11.88 2.80
CA ALA A 252 13.55 -10.81 3.50
C ALA A 252 12.78 -9.93 2.50
N HIS A 253 11.48 -9.78 2.71
CA HIS A 253 10.55 -9.11 1.80
C HIS A 253 9.48 -8.33 2.55
N LEU A 254 8.63 -7.63 1.82
CA LEU A 254 7.62 -6.74 2.36
C LEU A 254 6.22 -7.37 2.30
N ASP A 255 5.54 -7.40 3.44
CA ASP A 255 4.09 -7.41 3.48
C ASP A 255 3.61 -5.95 3.48
N ILE A 256 2.70 -5.62 2.57
CA ILE A 256 2.35 -4.23 2.28
C ILE A 256 0.84 -4.03 2.34
N GLY A 257 0.40 -2.96 3.01
CA GLY A 257 -0.98 -2.51 2.98
C GLY A 257 -1.07 -1.12 2.35
N PHE A 258 -1.65 -1.01 1.16
CA PHE A 258 -1.87 0.27 0.47
C PHE A 258 -3.24 0.84 0.77
N LYS A 259 -3.28 2.15 1.03
CA LYS A 259 -4.49 2.95 1.02
C LYS A 259 -4.21 4.24 0.26
N PHE A 260 -5.04 4.54 -0.70
CA PHE A 260 -4.92 5.73 -1.54
C PHE A 260 -6.09 6.68 -1.29
N TYR A 261 -5.82 7.98 -1.51
CA TYR A 261 -6.81 9.05 -1.39
C TYR A 261 -6.84 9.80 -2.72
N GLY A 262 -7.88 9.60 -3.51
CA GLY A 262 -8.11 10.38 -4.74
C GLY A 262 -7.22 10.01 -5.93
N LEU A 263 -6.99 8.71 -6.17
CA LEU A 263 -6.49 8.25 -7.47
C LEU A 263 -7.49 8.65 -8.58
N THR A 264 -6.98 8.98 -9.76
CA THR A 264 -7.82 9.31 -10.90
C THR A 264 -8.40 8.05 -11.56
N ASP A 265 -9.41 8.22 -12.42
CA ASP A 265 -9.94 7.10 -13.20
C ASP A 265 -8.99 6.64 -14.33
N ASP A 266 -7.89 7.37 -14.58
CA ASP A 266 -6.83 6.95 -15.51
C ASP A 266 -5.70 6.16 -14.83
N VAL A 267 -5.75 5.98 -13.50
CA VAL A 267 -4.74 5.21 -12.76
C VAL A 267 -4.51 3.83 -13.36
N HIS A 268 -3.26 3.41 -13.47
CA HIS A 268 -2.87 2.10 -13.99
C HIS A 268 -1.80 1.43 -13.09
N GLY A 269 -1.25 0.32 -13.53
CA GLY A 269 -0.32 -0.52 -12.80
C GLY A 269 -0.96 -1.83 -12.34
N ILE A 270 -0.16 -2.72 -11.76
CA ILE A 270 -0.61 -4.05 -11.31
C ILE A 270 -1.81 -3.92 -10.37
N LEU A 271 -1.66 -3.14 -9.30
CA LEU A 271 -2.71 -2.89 -8.31
C LEU A 271 -3.56 -1.69 -8.70
N GLY A 272 -2.95 -0.61 -9.23
CA GLY A 272 -3.61 0.67 -9.48
C GLY A 272 -4.85 0.57 -10.36
N GLN A 273 -4.81 -0.23 -11.43
CA GLN A 273 -5.95 -0.41 -12.35
C GLN A 273 -7.23 -0.89 -11.64
N THR A 274 -7.11 -1.59 -10.52
CA THR A 274 -8.26 -2.12 -9.77
C THR A 274 -9.04 -1.03 -9.04
N TYR A 275 -8.50 0.19 -8.97
CA TYR A 275 -9.14 1.36 -8.34
C TYR A 275 -9.98 2.19 -9.30
N ARG A 276 -9.96 1.91 -10.60
CA ARG A 276 -10.78 2.63 -11.57
C ARG A 276 -12.26 2.37 -11.33
N SER A 277 -13.09 3.36 -11.53
CA SER A 277 -14.55 3.23 -11.43
C SER A 277 -15.13 2.26 -12.49
N ASN A 278 -14.48 2.17 -13.65
CA ASN A 278 -14.84 1.30 -14.77
C ASN A 278 -14.02 0.00 -14.85
N TYR A 279 -13.30 -0.37 -13.76
CA TYR A 279 -12.50 -1.59 -13.78
C TYR A 279 -13.35 -2.83 -13.96
N VAL A 280 -13.01 -3.62 -14.97
CA VAL A 280 -13.62 -4.93 -15.20
C VAL A 280 -12.57 -6.00 -14.92
N ASN A 281 -12.83 -6.82 -13.93
CA ASN A 281 -11.95 -7.92 -13.57
C ASN A 281 -12.02 -9.01 -14.66
N LYS A 282 -10.90 -9.22 -15.36
CA LYS A 282 -10.76 -10.22 -16.42
C LYS A 282 -10.09 -11.52 -15.92
N LEU A 283 -9.77 -11.58 -14.63
CA LEU A 283 -9.11 -12.73 -14.05
C LEU A 283 -10.12 -13.85 -13.81
N ASN A 284 -9.68 -15.08 -13.96
CA ASN A 284 -10.47 -16.23 -13.51
C ASN A 284 -10.41 -16.32 -11.97
N VAL A 285 -11.28 -15.56 -11.31
CA VAL A 285 -11.34 -15.47 -9.84
C VAL A 285 -11.79 -16.79 -9.18
N SER A 286 -12.32 -17.74 -9.97
CA SER A 286 -12.66 -19.09 -9.49
C SER A 286 -11.47 -20.04 -9.49
N ALA A 287 -10.35 -19.67 -10.12
CA ALA A 287 -9.13 -20.45 -10.06
C ALA A 287 -8.55 -20.44 -8.65
N SER A 288 -7.87 -21.53 -8.27
CA SER A 288 -7.15 -21.60 -6.99
C SER A 288 -6.05 -20.52 -6.86
N MET A 289 -5.49 -20.11 -8.01
CA MET A 289 -4.49 -19.06 -8.11
C MET A 289 -4.77 -18.20 -9.36
N PRO A 290 -5.62 -17.17 -9.25
CA PRO A 290 -5.83 -16.21 -10.34
C PRO A 290 -4.54 -15.42 -10.60
N VAL A 291 -3.95 -15.53 -11.79
CA VAL A 291 -2.69 -14.85 -12.14
C VAL A 291 -2.95 -13.73 -13.12
N MET A 292 -2.45 -12.53 -12.79
CA MET A 292 -2.46 -11.40 -13.72
C MET A 292 -1.37 -11.59 -14.77
N GLY A 293 -1.77 -11.64 -16.02
CA GLY A 293 -0.88 -11.71 -17.18
C GLY A 293 -0.33 -10.34 -17.59
N GLY A 294 0.34 -10.32 -18.75
CA GLY A 294 0.82 -9.07 -19.37
C GLY A 294 2.03 -8.46 -18.69
N ILE A 295 2.92 -9.27 -18.11
CA ILE A 295 4.13 -8.87 -17.37
C ILE A 295 4.89 -7.74 -18.11
N ALA A 296 5.09 -7.86 -19.42
CA ALA A 296 5.83 -6.87 -20.22
C ALA A 296 5.24 -5.46 -20.23
N SER A 297 3.99 -5.30 -19.81
CA SER A 297 3.34 -3.98 -19.71
C SER A 297 3.72 -3.25 -18.43
N TYR A 298 4.16 -3.95 -17.41
CA TYR A 298 4.46 -3.41 -16.09
C TYR A 298 5.95 -3.30 -15.81
N VAL A 299 6.83 -3.84 -16.65
CA VAL A 299 8.29 -3.75 -16.47
C VAL A 299 8.72 -2.29 -16.45
N SER A 300 9.48 -1.92 -15.43
CA SER A 300 10.16 -0.64 -15.29
C SER A 300 11.67 -0.82 -15.36
N SER A 301 12.42 0.15 -15.90
CA SER A 301 13.86 0.06 -16.05
C SER A 301 14.63 0.14 -14.73
N ASN A 302 14.06 0.76 -13.72
CA ASN A 302 14.56 0.79 -12.34
C ASN A 302 13.43 1.17 -11.38
N ILE A 303 13.72 1.07 -10.09
CA ILE A 303 12.70 1.26 -9.04
C ILE A 303 12.05 2.66 -9.02
N PHE A 304 12.70 3.68 -9.57
CA PHE A 304 12.17 5.05 -9.68
C PHE A 304 11.82 5.48 -11.10
N ALA A 305 12.01 4.61 -12.09
CA ALA A 305 11.65 4.94 -13.47
C ALA A 305 10.12 4.98 -13.65
N THR A 306 9.68 5.81 -14.58
CA THR A 306 8.25 5.98 -14.92
C THR A 306 8.00 5.58 -16.38
N ASP A 307 8.68 4.53 -16.83
CA ASP A 307 8.79 4.11 -18.23
C ASP A 307 8.07 2.80 -18.55
N CYS A 308 7.37 2.21 -17.61
CA CYS A 308 6.51 1.06 -17.91
C CYS A 308 5.43 1.46 -18.92
N LYS A 309 4.99 0.51 -19.76
CA LYS A 309 4.03 0.80 -20.85
C LYS A 309 2.70 1.38 -20.35
N VAL A 310 2.36 1.14 -19.11
CA VAL A 310 1.12 1.62 -18.48
C VAL A 310 1.32 2.87 -17.62
N ALA A 311 2.50 3.49 -17.66
CA ALA A 311 2.78 4.70 -16.88
C ALA A 311 1.81 5.84 -17.20
N ARG A 312 1.50 6.62 -16.17
CA ARG A 312 0.63 7.82 -16.23
C ARG A 312 1.28 9.04 -15.60
N PHE A 313 2.37 8.84 -14.88
CA PHE A 313 3.03 9.88 -14.10
C PHE A 313 3.58 11.01 -14.97
N GLY A 314 3.20 12.25 -14.65
CA GLY A 314 3.66 13.45 -15.35
C GLY A 314 3.03 13.67 -16.75
N HIS A 315 2.11 12.83 -17.20
CA HIS A 315 1.50 12.97 -18.53
C HIS A 315 0.48 14.11 -18.64
N ASN A 316 -0.12 14.52 -17.54
CA ASN A 316 -1.02 15.67 -17.51
C ASN A 316 -0.28 16.82 -16.84
N GLY A 317 0.17 17.82 -17.58
CA GLY A 317 0.82 19.03 -17.08
C GLY A 317 -0.08 19.89 -16.16
N GLY A 318 -0.80 19.26 -15.26
CA GLY A 318 -1.66 19.87 -14.26
C GLY A 318 -0.85 20.20 -12.99
N ILE A 319 -1.30 21.22 -12.29
CA ILE A 319 -0.80 21.64 -10.97
C ILE A 319 -0.80 20.41 -10.07
N SER A 320 0.39 20.02 -9.58
CA SER A 320 0.55 18.85 -8.70
C SER A 320 -0.46 18.88 -7.55
N MET A 321 -1.34 17.90 -7.49
CA MET A 321 -2.32 17.79 -6.40
C MET A 321 -1.67 17.69 -5.02
N VAL A 322 -0.39 17.30 -4.97
CA VAL A 322 0.39 17.18 -3.73
C VAL A 322 0.61 18.54 -3.10
N THR A 323 0.92 19.58 -3.89
CA THR A 323 1.10 20.96 -3.38
C THR A 323 -0.20 21.62 -2.96
N ALA A 324 -1.31 21.31 -3.63
CA ALA A 324 -2.63 21.85 -3.30
C ALA A 324 -3.26 21.26 -2.03
N ARG A 325 -2.79 20.09 -1.56
CA ARG A 325 -3.31 19.40 -0.36
C ARG A 325 -2.45 19.62 0.90
N ALA A 326 -1.28 20.20 0.76
CA ALA A 326 -0.36 20.49 1.87
C ALA A 326 -0.65 21.83 2.59
N ASN A 327 -1.54 22.69 2.04
CA ASN A 327 -1.95 23.97 2.62
C ASN A 327 -3.24 23.90 3.44
#